data_5dbc7a471d320afd080ddee7eb9294b4
#
_entry.id   5dbc7a471d320afd080ddee7eb9294b4
#
_cell.length_a   1.000
_cell.length_b   1.000
_cell.length_c   1.000
_cell.angle_alpha   90.00
_cell.angle_beta   90.00
_cell.angle_gamma   90.00
#
_symmetry.space_group_name_H-M   'P 1'
#
loop_
_entity.id
_entity.type
_entity.pdbx_description
1 polymer ?
#
loop_
_entity_poly.entity_id
_entity_poly.type
_entity_poly.pdbx_seq_one_letter_code
_entity_poly.pdbx_strand_id
1 'polypeptide(L)' 'MFFIVELQTFQNGSCSNIVQSAETLQEAKSEYHTVLASAAVSELPVHAAVLLTNMGALIASECYTHEEE' A
#
# COMPACT_ATOMS: atom_id res chain seq x y z
N MET A 1 1.38 13.20 -11.84
CA MET A 1 1.27 11.73 -11.75
C MET A 1 1.56 11.27 -10.34
N PHE A 2 0.91 10.22 -9.92
CA PHE A 2 1.00 9.71 -8.56
C PHE A 2 1.23 8.21 -8.61
N PHE A 3 1.85 7.67 -7.55
CA PHE A 3 2.11 6.25 -7.46
C PHE A 3 1.60 5.70 -6.14
N ILE A 4 0.99 4.54 -6.21
CA ILE A 4 0.54 3.80 -5.03
C ILE A 4 1.39 2.54 -4.96
N VAL A 5 2.11 2.38 -3.85
CA VAL A 5 2.97 1.22 -3.63
C VAL A 5 2.36 0.37 -2.53
N GLU A 6 2.04 -0.88 -2.88
CA GLU A 6 1.55 -1.86 -1.92
C GLU A 6 2.72 -2.73 -1.51
N LEU A 7 2.98 -2.80 -0.20
CA LEU A 7 4.08 -3.56 0.37
C LEU A 7 3.52 -4.74 1.15
N GLN A 8 3.99 -5.93 0.83
CA GLN A 8 3.50 -7.16 1.44
C GLN A 8 4.66 -7.92 2.06
N THR A 9 4.50 -8.34 3.31
CA THR A 9 5.46 -9.21 3.99
C THR A 9 4.77 -10.54 4.27
N PHE A 10 5.36 -11.61 3.79
CA PHE A 10 4.80 -12.95 3.92
C PHE A 10 5.32 -13.63 5.19
N GLN A 11 4.65 -14.72 5.58
CA GLN A 11 4.99 -15.44 6.81
C GLN A 11 6.40 -16.02 6.81
N ASN A 12 6.94 -16.32 5.63
CA ASN A 12 8.30 -16.83 5.52
C ASN A 12 9.36 -15.73 5.56
N GLY A 13 8.95 -14.47 5.76
CA GLY A 13 9.85 -13.32 5.82
C GLY A 13 10.14 -12.66 4.48
N SER A 14 9.67 -13.24 3.37
CA SER A 14 9.88 -12.61 2.06
C SER A 14 8.94 -11.43 1.89
N CYS A 15 9.35 -10.49 1.04
CA CYS A 15 8.59 -9.28 0.77
C CYS A 15 8.28 -9.15 -0.71
N SER A 16 7.17 -8.51 -1.00
CA SER A 16 6.75 -8.21 -2.36
C SER A 16 6.24 -6.78 -2.42
N ASN A 17 6.21 -6.23 -3.61
CA ASN A 17 5.62 -4.92 -3.82
C ASN A 17 4.80 -4.91 -5.10
N ILE A 18 3.77 -4.07 -5.12
CA ILE A 18 2.94 -3.83 -6.29
C ILE A 18 2.86 -2.33 -6.45
N VAL A 19 3.19 -1.82 -7.64
CA VAL A 19 3.18 -0.40 -7.92
C VAL A 19 2.11 -0.10 -8.95
N GLN A 20 1.25 0.86 -8.63
CA GLN A 20 0.23 1.36 -9.54
C GLN A 20 0.44 2.85 -9.73
N SER A 21 -0.01 3.36 -10.87
CA SER A 21 0.09 4.79 -11.16
C SER A 21 -1.28 5.36 -11.45
N ALA A 22 -1.45 6.66 -11.16
CA ALA A 22 -2.68 7.38 -11.45
C ALA A 22 -2.32 8.79 -11.92
N GLU A 23 -3.11 9.33 -12.82
CA GLU A 23 -2.83 10.65 -13.39
C GLU A 23 -3.31 11.79 -12.48
N THR A 24 -4.36 11.57 -11.70
CA THR A 24 -4.92 12.58 -10.82
C THR A 24 -4.82 12.13 -9.37
N LEU A 25 -4.79 13.12 -8.47
CA LEU A 25 -4.76 12.83 -7.03
C LEU A 25 -6.02 12.09 -6.60
N GLN A 26 -7.15 12.41 -7.20
CA GLN A 26 -8.42 11.78 -6.84
C GLN A 26 -8.43 10.30 -7.19
N GLU A 27 -7.92 9.95 -8.37
CA GLU A 27 -7.77 8.54 -8.77
C GLU A 27 -6.77 7.84 -7.87
N ALA A 28 -5.66 8.50 -7.55
CA ALA A 28 -4.63 7.94 -6.69
C ALA A 28 -5.17 7.64 -5.29
N LYS A 29 -5.96 8.55 -4.73
CA LYS A 29 -6.57 8.33 -3.42
C LYS A 29 -7.55 7.17 -3.44
N SER A 30 -8.32 7.04 -4.52
CA SER A 30 -9.24 5.93 -4.67
C SER A 30 -8.51 4.59 -4.67
N GLU A 31 -7.43 4.48 -5.44
CA GLU A 31 -6.61 3.27 -5.48
C GLU A 31 -5.95 3.00 -4.13
N TYR A 32 -5.44 4.05 -3.49
CA TYR A 32 -4.82 3.94 -2.17
C TYR A 32 -5.82 3.37 -1.14
N HIS A 33 -7.05 3.88 -1.11
CA HIS A 33 -8.07 3.39 -0.19
C HIS A 33 -8.49 1.96 -0.52
N THR A 34 -8.50 1.58 -1.79
CA THR A 34 -8.79 0.20 -2.19
C THR A 34 -7.71 -0.75 -1.64
N VAL A 35 -6.44 -0.36 -1.75
CA VAL A 35 -5.34 -1.15 -1.21
C VAL A 35 -5.45 -1.24 0.32
N LEU A 36 -5.76 -0.14 0.99
CA LEU A 36 -5.93 -0.13 2.44
C LEU A 36 -7.08 -1.02 2.90
N ALA A 37 -8.19 -1.01 2.17
CA ALA A 37 -9.32 -1.87 2.50
C ALA A 37 -8.93 -3.34 2.43
N SER A 38 -8.15 -3.72 1.42
CA SER A 38 -7.64 -5.08 1.30
C SER A 38 -6.63 -5.40 2.39
N ALA A 39 -5.75 -4.45 2.70
CA ALA A 39 -4.71 -4.63 3.72
C ALA A 39 -5.31 -4.84 5.10
N ALA A 40 -6.40 -4.15 5.41
CA ALA A 40 -7.04 -4.23 6.72
C ALA A 40 -7.60 -5.63 7.02
N VAL A 41 -7.98 -6.36 5.98
CA VAL A 41 -8.54 -7.71 6.13
C VAL A 41 -7.59 -8.79 5.61
N SER A 42 -6.37 -8.43 5.30
CA SER A 42 -5.36 -9.35 4.77
C SER A 42 -4.89 -10.32 5.84
N GLU A 43 -4.48 -11.51 5.41
CA GLU A 43 -3.86 -12.51 6.30
C GLU A 43 -2.34 -12.35 6.35
N LEU A 44 -1.78 -11.42 5.61
CA LEU A 44 -0.34 -11.19 5.62
C LEU A 44 0.11 -10.59 6.94
N PRO A 45 1.28 -11.01 7.48
CA PRO A 45 1.78 -10.44 8.74
C PRO A 45 1.96 -8.94 8.70
N VAL A 46 2.44 -8.41 7.58
CA VAL A 46 2.56 -6.96 7.39
C VAL A 46 2.05 -6.61 6.00
N HIS A 47 1.18 -5.62 5.92
CA HIS A 47 0.60 -5.18 4.66
C HIS A 47 0.47 -3.66 4.73
N ALA A 48 1.20 -2.96 3.87
CA ALA A 48 1.28 -1.51 3.91
C ALA A 48 1.00 -0.91 2.54
N ALA A 49 0.60 0.34 2.54
CA ALA A 49 0.39 1.10 1.31
C ALA A 49 0.98 2.49 1.46
N VAL A 50 1.55 2.99 0.38
CA VAL A 50 2.17 4.31 0.33
C VAL A 50 1.64 5.04 -0.90
N LEU A 51 1.30 6.30 -0.74
CA LEU A 51 0.88 7.18 -1.82
C LEU A 51 1.94 8.25 -2.02
N LEU A 52 2.52 8.29 -3.21
CA LEU A 52 3.64 9.18 -3.54
C LEU A 52 3.33 10.01 -4.77
N THR A 53 3.99 11.16 -4.88
CA THR A 53 4.03 11.91 -6.14
C THR A 53 5.10 11.30 -7.05
N ASN A 54 5.09 11.70 -8.34
CA ASN A 54 6.12 11.26 -9.28
C ASN A 54 7.50 11.84 -8.96
N MET A 55 7.58 12.77 -8.02
CA MET A 55 8.84 13.33 -7.56
C MET A 55 9.32 12.66 -6.27
N GLY A 56 8.62 11.64 -5.81
CA GLY A 56 8.99 10.88 -4.63
C GLY A 56 8.52 11.47 -3.31
N ALA A 57 7.69 12.51 -3.37
CA ALA A 57 7.16 13.10 -2.14
C ALA A 57 6.03 12.26 -1.57
N LEU A 58 6.12 11.96 -0.29
CA LEU A 58 5.12 11.17 0.41
C LEU A 58 3.86 12.00 0.66
N ILE A 59 2.71 11.47 0.26
CA ILE A 59 1.42 12.10 0.52
C ILE A 59 0.73 11.42 1.68
N ALA A 60 0.71 10.08 1.69
CA ALA A 60 0.07 9.32 2.75
C ALA A 60 0.69 7.94 2.82
N SER A 61 0.64 7.34 3.99
CA SER A 61 1.06 5.95 4.18
C SER A 61 0.30 5.33 5.34
N GLU A 62 0.10 4.02 5.27
CA GLU A 62 -0.57 3.27 6.32
C GLU A 62 0.00 1.87 6.33
N CYS A 63 0.13 1.29 7.51
CA CYS A 63 0.65 -0.06 7.66
C CYS A 63 -0.24 -0.85 8.62
N TYR A 64 -0.65 -2.03 8.19
CA TYR A 64 -1.40 -2.97 9.02
C TYR A 64 -0.51 -4.15 9.36
N THR A 65 -0.46 -4.49 10.63
CA THR A 65 0.23 -5.69 11.09
C THR A 65 -0.81 -6.66 11.63
N HIS A 66 -0.67 -7.92 11.24
CA HIS A 66 -1.58 -8.98 11.66
C HIS A 66 -0.77 -10.05 12.36
N GLU A 67 -0.75 -9.98 13.68
CA GLU A 67 -0.01 -10.92 14.49
C GLU A 67 -0.91 -12.10 14.87
N GLU A 68 -0.33 -13.30 14.84
CA GLU A 68 -1.02 -14.47 15.34
C GLU A 68 -0.85 -14.55 16.85
N GLU A 69 -1.94 -14.86 17.48
CA GLU A 69 -1.94 -15.09 18.92
C GLU A 69 -1.67 -16.55 19.24
#